data_12404e76bad4ea7e2dd70751de2c4e24
#
_entry.id   12404e76bad4ea7e2dd70751de2c4e24
#
_cell.length_a   1.000
_cell.length_b   1.000
_cell.length_c   1.000
_cell.angle_alpha   90.00
_cell.angle_beta   90.00
_cell.angle_gamma   90.00
#
_symmetry.space_group_name_H-M   'P 1'
#
loop_
_entity.id
_entity.type
_entity.pdbx_description
1 polymer ?
#
loop_
_entity_poly.entity_id
_entity_poly.type
_entity_poly.pdbx_seq_one_letter_code
_entity_poly.pdbx_strand_id
1 'polypeptide(L)'
;MVEEDHCVYIKRDKDKYVLLSLYVDDILLAGNCKEYVLAIKKWLSSNFEMKDMGEAAYILGVKITRDRSKKLLALSQETYIKKILERFNMADCKPMDTPISKGQNLSLDMCPKTPQELESMEKCSLF
;
A
#
# COMPACT_ATOMS: atom_id res chain seq x y z
N MET A 1 -9.57 -10.66 -17.08
CA MET A 1 -9.54 -10.89 -15.64
C MET A 1 -8.48 -11.95 -15.40
N VAL A 2 -7.67 -11.81 -14.39
CA VAL A 2 -6.63 -12.78 -14.01
C VAL A 2 -7.27 -13.80 -13.09
N GLU A 3 -6.88 -15.08 -13.19
CA GLU A 3 -7.53 -16.16 -12.46
C GLU A 3 -7.26 -16.06 -10.95
N GLU A 4 -6.04 -15.56 -10.59
CA GLU A 4 -5.60 -15.40 -9.20
C GLU A 4 -6.16 -14.14 -8.52
N ASP A 5 -6.58 -13.13 -9.31
CA ASP A 5 -7.13 -11.87 -8.77
C ASP A 5 -8.22 -11.30 -9.69
N HIS A 6 -9.44 -11.28 -9.17
CA HIS A 6 -10.62 -10.81 -9.91
C HIS A 6 -10.65 -9.29 -10.12
N CYS A 7 -9.79 -8.53 -9.43
CA CYS A 7 -9.66 -7.08 -9.61
C CYS A 7 -8.56 -6.71 -10.61
N VAL A 8 -7.83 -7.69 -11.16
CA VAL A 8 -6.78 -7.46 -12.15
C VAL A 8 -7.21 -7.95 -13.53
N TYR A 9 -7.10 -7.08 -14.50
CA TYR A 9 -7.45 -7.33 -15.89
C TYR A 9 -6.23 -7.15 -16.78
N ILE A 10 -6.04 -8.03 -17.73
CA ILE A 10 -4.98 -7.95 -18.73
C ILE A 10 -5.61 -7.83 -20.11
N LYS A 11 -5.21 -6.81 -20.86
CA LYS A 11 -5.50 -6.71 -22.29
C LYS A 11 -4.21 -6.83 -23.06
N ARG A 12 -4.18 -7.74 -24.03
CA ARG A 12 -2.99 -7.98 -24.89
C ARG A 12 -3.39 -7.77 -26.36
N ASP A 13 -2.48 -7.17 -27.10
CA ASP A 13 -2.58 -7.02 -28.55
C ASP A 13 -1.17 -7.18 -29.14
N LYS A 14 -0.89 -8.36 -29.72
CA LYS A 14 0.43 -8.76 -30.19
C LYS A 14 1.47 -8.63 -29.07
N ASP A 15 2.47 -7.73 -29.24
CA ASP A 15 3.54 -7.48 -28.29
C ASP A 15 3.20 -6.40 -27.23
N LYS A 16 2.02 -5.79 -27.36
CA LYS A 16 1.56 -4.75 -26.42
C LYS A 16 0.63 -5.35 -25.38
N TYR A 17 0.78 -4.89 -24.15
CA TYR A 17 -0.15 -5.26 -23.07
C TYR A 17 -0.41 -4.09 -22.13
N VAL A 18 -1.58 -4.11 -21.53
CA VAL A 18 -1.95 -3.25 -20.41
C VAL A 18 -2.55 -4.10 -19.31
N LEU A 19 -2.05 -3.89 -18.12
CA LEU A 19 -2.62 -4.36 -16.87
C LEU A 19 -3.50 -3.25 -16.32
N LEU A 20 -4.70 -3.60 -15.88
CA LEU A 20 -5.61 -2.73 -15.17
C LEU A 20 -5.89 -3.37 -13.82
N SER A 21 -5.54 -2.69 -12.73
CA SER A 21 -5.91 -3.08 -11.38
C SER A 21 -6.96 -2.12 -10.85
N LEU A 22 -8.09 -2.67 -10.42
CA LEU A 22 -9.22 -1.93 -9.87
C LEU A 22 -9.21 -2.09 -8.35
N TYR A 23 -9.28 -0.97 -7.64
CA TYR A 23 -9.44 -0.96 -6.19
C TYR A 23 -10.48 0.08 -5.80
N VAL A 24 -11.69 -0.37 -5.52
CA VAL A 24 -12.87 0.47 -5.24
C VAL A 24 -13.05 1.49 -6.37
N ASP A 25 -12.68 2.76 -6.16
CA ASP A 25 -12.81 3.86 -7.12
C ASP A 25 -11.50 4.16 -7.88
N ASP A 26 -10.38 3.57 -7.45
CA ASP A 26 -9.07 3.80 -8.04
C ASP A 26 -8.75 2.77 -9.13
N ILE A 27 -8.25 3.23 -10.26
CA ILE A 27 -7.74 2.39 -11.34
C ILE A 27 -6.25 2.66 -11.57
N LEU A 28 -5.43 1.63 -11.43
CA LEU A 28 -4.03 1.66 -11.82
C LEU A 28 -3.85 1.00 -13.18
N LEU A 29 -3.22 1.72 -14.12
CA LEU A 29 -2.86 1.20 -15.42
C LEU A 29 -1.35 1.05 -15.55
N ALA A 30 -0.88 -0.12 -15.96
CA ALA A 30 0.51 -0.38 -16.27
C ALA A 30 0.62 -1.12 -17.61
N GLY A 31 1.61 -0.77 -18.42
CA GLY A 31 1.80 -1.40 -19.72
C GLY A 31 3.18 -1.14 -20.29
N ASN A 32 3.55 -1.88 -21.32
CA ASN A 32 4.83 -1.76 -22.00
C ASN A 32 4.83 -0.73 -23.15
N CYS A 33 3.66 -0.22 -23.55
CA CYS A 33 3.51 0.76 -24.63
C CYS A 33 2.68 1.95 -24.16
N LYS A 34 3.29 3.14 -24.12
CA LYS A 34 2.67 4.37 -23.63
C LYS A 34 1.42 4.75 -24.43
N GLU A 35 1.48 4.65 -25.76
CA GLU A 35 0.35 4.97 -26.65
C GLU A 35 -0.83 4.04 -26.38
N TYR A 36 -0.55 2.76 -26.11
CA TYR A 36 -1.60 1.78 -25.80
C TYR A 36 -2.26 2.06 -24.45
N VAL A 37 -1.49 2.44 -23.43
CA VAL A 37 -2.02 2.89 -22.13
C VAL A 37 -2.87 4.14 -22.29
N LEU A 38 -2.41 5.14 -23.08
CA LEU A 38 -3.18 6.37 -23.35
C LEU A 38 -4.49 6.10 -24.08
N ALA A 39 -4.51 5.16 -25.03
CA ALA A 39 -5.73 4.75 -25.72
C ALA A 39 -6.75 4.14 -24.74
N ILE A 40 -6.32 3.32 -23.79
CA ILE A 40 -7.17 2.75 -22.75
C ILE A 40 -7.67 3.84 -21.79
N LYS A 41 -6.81 4.78 -21.36
CA LYS A 41 -7.24 5.93 -20.54
C LYS A 41 -8.34 6.75 -21.23
N LYS A 42 -8.15 7.06 -22.51
CA LYS A 42 -9.14 7.79 -23.30
C LYS A 42 -10.47 7.03 -23.40
N TRP A 43 -10.41 5.72 -23.62
CA TRP A 43 -11.59 4.89 -23.67
C TRP A 43 -12.33 4.86 -22.32
N LEU A 44 -11.61 4.71 -21.21
CA LEU A 44 -12.19 4.77 -19.87
C LEU A 44 -12.87 6.12 -19.60
N SER A 45 -12.19 7.24 -19.86
CA SER A 45 -12.75 8.58 -19.65
C SER A 45 -13.95 8.90 -20.57
N SER A 46 -14.08 8.21 -21.71
CA SER A 46 -15.25 8.41 -22.59
C SER A 46 -16.47 7.56 -22.18
N ASN A 47 -16.30 6.52 -21.39
CA ASN A 47 -17.37 5.63 -20.94
C ASN A 47 -17.73 5.81 -19.45
N PHE A 48 -16.84 6.39 -18.66
CA PHE A 48 -17.01 6.59 -17.23
C PHE A 48 -16.60 8.00 -16.85
N GLU A 49 -17.25 8.56 -15.84
CA GLU A 49 -16.86 9.84 -15.26
C GLU A 49 -15.59 9.66 -14.42
N MET A 50 -14.43 9.81 -15.05
CA MET A 50 -13.12 9.55 -14.46
C MET A 50 -12.14 10.68 -14.72
N LYS A 51 -11.30 10.96 -13.73
CA LYS A 51 -10.19 11.92 -13.82
C LYS A 51 -8.87 11.20 -14.02
N ASP A 52 -8.12 11.56 -15.06
CA ASP A 52 -6.74 11.08 -15.22
C ASP A 52 -5.82 11.83 -14.23
N MET A 53 -5.27 11.10 -13.27
CA MET A 53 -4.35 11.62 -12.25
C MET A 53 -2.89 11.67 -12.72
N GLY A 54 -2.62 11.27 -13.97
CA GLY A 54 -1.28 11.27 -14.54
C GLY A 54 -0.45 10.04 -14.19
N GLU A 55 0.86 10.22 -13.98
CA GLU A 55 1.76 9.13 -13.57
C GLU A 55 1.62 8.86 -12.06
N ALA A 56 1.43 7.60 -11.70
CA ALA A 56 1.21 7.21 -10.32
C ALA A 56 2.49 7.42 -9.48
N ALA A 57 2.46 8.38 -8.56
CA ALA A 57 3.49 8.60 -7.54
C ALA A 57 3.12 7.96 -6.19
N TYR A 58 1.83 7.84 -5.93
CA TYR A 58 1.26 7.17 -4.76
C TYR A 58 0.04 6.36 -5.17
N ILE A 59 -0.14 5.20 -4.56
CA ILE A 59 -1.36 4.41 -4.64
C ILE A 59 -1.58 3.70 -3.30
N LEU A 60 -2.79 3.79 -2.74
CA LEU A 60 -3.17 3.14 -1.48
C LEU A 60 -2.17 3.39 -0.33
N GLY A 61 -1.64 4.60 -0.24
CA GLY A 61 -0.65 4.97 0.78
C GLY A 61 0.78 4.48 0.50
N VAL A 62 1.01 3.76 -0.60
CA VAL A 62 2.34 3.31 -1.03
C VAL A 62 2.94 4.32 -2.00
N LYS A 63 4.12 4.83 -1.70
CA LYS A 63 4.90 5.69 -2.59
C LYS A 63 5.56 4.86 -3.67
N ILE A 64 5.40 5.29 -4.91
CA ILE A 64 6.03 4.67 -6.08
C ILE A 64 7.17 5.57 -6.55
N THR A 65 8.40 5.10 -6.46
CA THR A 65 9.57 5.78 -7.00
C THR A 65 10.09 5.01 -8.20
N ARG A 66 10.21 5.70 -9.34
CA ARG A 66 10.64 5.06 -10.59
C ARG A 66 11.82 5.81 -11.22
N ASP A 67 12.88 5.08 -11.49
CA ASP A 67 14.00 5.54 -12.31
C ASP A 67 14.09 4.65 -13.55
N ARG A 68 13.64 5.19 -14.70
CA ARG A 68 13.61 4.45 -15.97
C ARG A 68 15.01 4.23 -16.54
N SER A 69 15.95 5.12 -16.25
CA SER A 69 17.34 5.02 -16.73
C SER A 69 18.05 3.86 -16.07
N LYS A 70 17.78 3.63 -14.79
CA LYS A 70 18.32 2.52 -14.00
C LYS A 70 17.43 1.28 -13.99
N LYS A 71 16.28 1.31 -14.69
CA LYS A 71 15.26 0.26 -14.66
C LYS A 71 14.82 -0.10 -13.23
N LEU A 72 14.78 0.90 -12.35
CA LEU A 72 14.46 0.75 -10.94
C LEU A 72 13.00 1.13 -10.70
N LEU A 73 12.30 0.29 -9.95
CA LEU A 73 11.00 0.57 -9.36
C LEU A 73 11.10 0.26 -7.87
N ALA A 74 10.85 1.26 -7.02
CA ALA A 74 10.84 1.11 -5.57
C ALA A 74 9.47 1.47 -5.02
N LEU A 75 8.99 0.69 -4.07
CA LEU A 75 7.77 0.91 -3.32
C LEU A 75 8.14 1.22 -1.87
N SER A 76 7.51 2.23 -1.27
CA SER A 76 7.80 2.64 0.10
C SER A 76 6.54 3.05 0.84
N GLN A 77 6.44 2.65 2.10
CA GLN A 77 5.42 3.09 3.05
C GLN A 77 6.01 4.00 4.14
N GLU A 78 7.12 4.65 3.88
CA GLU A 78 7.85 5.48 4.86
C GLU A 78 6.93 6.47 5.60
N THR A 79 6.07 7.18 4.88
CA THR A 79 5.15 8.15 5.48
C THR A 79 4.15 7.49 6.42
N TYR A 80 3.65 6.31 6.06
CA TYR A 80 2.75 5.54 6.90
C TYR A 80 3.45 5.02 8.16
N ILE A 81 4.64 4.44 8.00
CA ILE A 81 5.45 3.94 9.11
C ILE A 81 5.77 5.06 10.10
N LYS A 82 6.19 6.24 9.63
CA LYS A 82 6.43 7.41 10.49
C LYS A 82 5.19 7.79 11.30
N LYS A 83 4.03 7.88 10.68
CA LYS A 83 2.77 8.18 11.37
C LYS A 83 2.42 7.14 12.45
N ILE A 84 2.68 5.86 12.19
CA ILE A 84 2.46 4.80 13.19
C ILE A 84 3.43 4.95 14.35
N LEU A 85 4.72 5.14 14.08
CA LEU A 85 5.72 5.34 15.12
C LEU A 85 5.42 6.56 15.99
N GLU A 86 5.03 7.67 15.39
CA GLU A 86 4.59 8.88 16.11
C GLU A 86 3.36 8.60 16.97
N ARG A 87 2.35 7.93 16.44
CA ARG A 87 1.10 7.58 17.15
C ARG A 87 1.38 6.76 18.42
N PHE A 88 2.33 5.84 18.35
CA PHE A 88 2.69 4.97 19.47
C PHE A 88 3.89 5.50 20.28
N ASN A 89 4.31 6.76 20.05
CA ASN A 89 5.45 7.39 20.73
C ASN A 89 6.75 6.57 20.61
N MET A 90 6.95 5.95 19.44
CA MET A 90 8.09 5.07 19.13
C MET A 90 9.01 5.66 18.05
N ALA A 91 8.94 6.96 17.77
CA ALA A 91 9.72 7.60 16.71
C ALA A 91 11.24 7.40 16.89
N ASP A 92 11.72 7.40 18.14
CA ASP A 92 13.14 7.23 18.50
C ASP A 92 13.50 5.79 18.86
N CYS A 93 12.62 4.82 18.67
CA CYS A 93 12.91 3.43 18.99
C CYS A 93 13.94 2.83 18.03
N LYS A 94 14.78 1.92 18.54
CA LYS A 94 15.71 1.16 17.69
C LYS A 94 14.94 0.09 16.91
N PRO A 95 15.28 -0.13 15.64
CA PRO A 95 14.68 -1.20 14.86
C PRO A 95 15.03 -2.56 15.47
N MET A 96 14.07 -3.48 15.43
CA MET A 96 14.23 -4.87 15.86
C MET A 96 13.76 -5.79 14.73
N ASP A 97 14.44 -6.93 14.57
CA ASP A 97 14.14 -7.92 13.53
C ASP A 97 12.85 -8.71 13.82
N THR A 98 12.43 -8.75 15.10
CA THR A 98 11.25 -9.48 15.54
C THR A 98 10.35 -8.59 16.39
N PRO A 99 9.00 -8.72 16.26
CA PRO A 99 8.04 -7.92 17.06
C PRO A 99 8.15 -8.17 18.57
N ILE A 100 8.65 -9.33 18.96
CA ILE A 100 8.81 -9.75 20.37
C ILE A 100 10.24 -10.24 20.55
N SER A 101 10.91 -9.82 21.64
CA SER A 101 12.25 -10.26 21.97
C SER A 101 12.33 -11.78 22.12
N LYS A 102 13.41 -12.37 21.61
CA LYS A 102 13.62 -13.82 21.70
C LYS A 102 13.65 -14.27 23.17
N GLY A 103 12.83 -15.26 23.51
CA GLY A 103 12.70 -15.78 24.87
C GLY A 103 11.63 -15.12 25.74
N GLN A 104 10.92 -14.11 25.22
CA GLN A 104 9.79 -13.50 25.90
C GLN A 104 8.53 -14.30 25.59
N ASN A 105 7.99 -14.98 26.60
CA ASN A 105 6.72 -15.72 26.50
C ASN A 105 5.61 -14.85 27.08
N LEU A 106 4.57 -14.61 26.27
CA LEU A 106 3.37 -13.93 26.76
C LEU A 106 2.58 -14.89 27.67
N SER A 107 2.16 -14.41 28.85
CA SER A 107 1.36 -15.15 29.80
C SER A 107 0.21 -14.30 30.32
N LEU A 108 -0.80 -14.94 30.91
CA LEU A 108 -1.93 -14.26 31.55
C LEU A 108 -1.48 -13.39 32.74
N ASP A 109 -0.30 -13.67 33.32
CA ASP A 109 0.26 -12.86 34.40
C ASP A 109 0.67 -11.46 33.96
N MET A 110 0.87 -11.26 32.67
CA MET A 110 1.18 -9.95 32.06
C MET A 110 -0.07 -9.09 31.79
N CYS A 111 -1.26 -9.66 31.99
CA CYS A 111 -2.49 -8.89 31.86
C CYS A 111 -2.61 -7.84 32.98
N PRO A 112 -3.21 -6.67 32.70
CA PRO A 112 -3.40 -5.62 33.69
C PRO A 112 -4.25 -6.14 34.86
N LYS A 113 -3.75 -5.94 36.10
CA LYS A 113 -4.37 -6.41 37.33
C LYS A 113 -4.91 -5.27 38.19
N THR A 114 -4.43 -4.05 37.95
CA THR A 114 -4.84 -2.87 38.71
C THR A 114 -5.74 -1.95 37.88
N PRO A 115 -6.63 -1.15 38.52
CA PRO A 115 -7.45 -0.17 37.81
C PRO A 115 -6.61 0.84 36.98
N GLN A 116 -5.42 1.21 37.48
CA GLN A 116 -4.51 2.13 36.79
C GLN A 116 -3.90 1.52 35.52
N GLU A 117 -3.56 0.23 35.57
CA GLU A 117 -3.06 -0.51 34.40
C GLU A 117 -4.17 -0.69 33.35
N LEU A 118 -5.41 -0.96 33.77
CA LEU A 118 -6.57 -1.03 32.87
C LEU A 118 -6.82 0.31 32.19
N GLU A 119 -6.81 1.41 32.92
CA GLU A 119 -6.96 2.77 32.35
C GLU A 119 -5.83 3.11 31.36
N SER A 120 -4.60 2.67 31.64
CA SER A 120 -3.46 2.85 30.74
C SER A 120 -3.62 2.03 29.45
N MET A 121 -4.17 0.82 29.53
CA MET A 121 -4.46 -0.02 28.37
C MET A 121 -5.61 0.54 27.51
N GLU A 122 -6.65 1.11 28.10
CA GLU A 122 -7.74 1.74 27.36
C GLU A 122 -7.24 2.95 26.54
N LYS A 123 -6.24 3.68 27.06
CA LYS A 123 -5.58 4.78 26.34
C LYS A 123 -4.69 4.31 25.19
N CYS A 124 -4.22 3.05 25.21
CA CYS A 124 -3.48 2.39 24.16
C CYS A 124 -4.44 1.75 23.13
N SER A 125 -5.42 2.49 22.64
CA SER A 125 -6.32 1.99 21.60
C SER A 125 -5.53 1.60 20.34
N LEU A 126 -5.56 0.32 20.03
CA LEU A 126 -4.94 -0.26 18.82
C LEU A 126 -5.76 0.00 17.55
N PHE A 127 -6.92 0.68 17.65
CA PHE A 127 -7.84 0.97 16.54
C PHE A 127 -8.33 2.41 16.57
#